data_4ffbe41c551c6b530c11bd9c211bd5d0
#
_entry.id   4ffbe41c551c6b530c11bd9c211bd5d0
#
_cell.length_a   1.000
_cell.length_b   1.000
_cell.length_c   1.000
_cell.angle_alpha   90.00
_cell.angle_beta   90.00
_cell.angle_gamma   90.00
#
_symmetry.space_group_name_H-M   'P 1'
#
loop_
_entity.id
_entity.type
_entity.pdbx_description
1 polymer ?
#
loop_
_entity_poly.entity_id
_entity_poly.type
_entity_poly.pdbx_seq_one_letter_code
_entity_poly.pdbx_strand_id
1 'polypeptide(L)'
;MSAAPGTTAATTPDLSRCSLNQATVKHATLAEAVEVAAAAGMGAIGLWRDRVQEVGTEKAARVVAEAGLRVSSLCRGGFLTAADDAGIAAALDDNRRAIEQAAAVGTRELVLVVGGLPAVSGFGQGPRPDAGPGDRDVVAARGRVADRLADLAPVAAEHGVRLVLEPMHPLFAADRGVLSTLDQALDLADPFPAHVVGVVVDTYHVWWDPELREAVARAGQEGRIAGYQVCDWVLPLAADPLHSRGHVGDGYVDFPTVTRWVAEAGYAGFVETEIFHEGVWAADPAATARTVADRYARHVLPALTTPAAPTARRAS
;
A
#
# COMPACT_ATOMS: atom_id res chain seq x y z
N MET A 1 12.86 -36.17 42.60
CA MET A 1 13.33 -34.83 42.26
C MET A 1 12.79 -34.53 40.84
N SER A 2 11.70 -33.81 40.75
CA SER A 2 11.06 -33.45 39.49
C SER A 2 11.69 -32.14 38.99
N ALA A 3 12.28 -32.18 37.79
CA ALA A 3 12.84 -30.98 37.15
C ALA A 3 11.68 -30.09 36.67
N ALA A 4 11.69 -28.84 37.08
CA ALA A 4 10.76 -27.84 36.58
C ALA A 4 10.99 -27.60 35.08
N PRO A 5 9.95 -27.40 34.26
CA PRO A 5 10.13 -27.06 32.86
C PRO A 5 10.79 -25.68 32.76
N GLY A 6 11.91 -25.62 32.05
CA GLY A 6 12.65 -24.39 31.79
C GLY A 6 11.76 -23.39 31.05
N THR A 7 11.63 -22.21 31.61
CA THR A 7 10.98 -21.05 30.97
C THR A 7 11.85 -20.67 29.76
N THR A 8 11.43 -21.02 28.54
CA THR A 8 12.02 -20.48 27.33
C THR A 8 11.81 -18.97 27.36
N ALA A 9 12.90 -18.20 27.43
CA ALA A 9 12.85 -16.77 27.29
C ALA A 9 12.14 -16.44 25.95
N ALA A 10 11.05 -15.70 26.02
CA ALA A 10 10.35 -15.24 24.83
C ALA A 10 11.32 -14.36 24.03
N THR A 11 11.71 -14.81 22.86
CA THR A 11 12.56 -14.02 21.94
C THR A 11 11.75 -12.80 21.50
N THR A 12 12.33 -11.62 21.64
CA THR A 12 11.72 -10.38 21.11
C THR A 12 11.49 -10.55 19.61
N PRO A 13 10.27 -10.25 19.10
CA PRO A 13 9.98 -10.41 17.68
C PRO A 13 10.82 -9.44 16.84
N ASP A 14 11.24 -9.90 15.65
CA ASP A 14 11.94 -9.05 14.69
C ASP A 14 10.93 -8.14 13.96
N LEU A 15 10.95 -6.85 14.29
CA LEU A 15 10.10 -5.82 13.71
C LEU A 15 10.82 -4.98 12.64
N SER A 16 12.01 -5.37 12.21
CA SER A 16 12.83 -4.61 11.26
C SER A 16 12.15 -4.39 9.90
N ARG A 17 11.20 -5.27 9.52
CA ARG A 17 10.39 -5.16 8.31
C ARG A 17 8.98 -4.62 8.57
N CYS A 18 8.59 -4.41 9.82
CA CYS A 18 7.29 -3.82 10.16
C CYS A 18 7.30 -2.32 9.89
N SER A 19 6.27 -1.83 9.22
CA SER A 19 6.08 -0.41 8.91
C SER A 19 4.70 0.07 9.33
N LEU A 20 4.63 1.23 9.96
CA LEU A 20 3.38 1.94 10.25
C LEU A 20 3.08 2.90 9.09
N ASN A 21 1.94 2.73 8.40
CA ASN A 21 1.46 3.78 7.51
C ASN A 21 0.84 4.91 8.34
N GLN A 22 1.21 6.14 8.05
CA GLN A 22 0.78 7.33 8.80
C GLN A 22 -0.76 7.51 8.83
N ALA A 23 -1.47 7.02 7.79
CA ALA A 23 -2.93 7.03 7.78
C ALA A 23 -3.55 6.20 8.91
N THR A 24 -2.84 5.22 9.48
CA THR A 24 -3.32 4.41 10.61
C THR A 24 -3.41 5.24 11.90
N VAL A 25 -2.58 6.26 12.03
CA VAL A 25 -2.58 7.24 13.14
C VAL A 25 -2.90 8.64 12.62
N LYS A 26 -3.95 8.76 11.85
CA LYS A 26 -4.34 9.92 11.03
C LYS A 26 -4.31 11.26 11.76
N HIS A 27 -4.66 11.28 13.05
CA HIS A 27 -4.70 12.51 13.84
C HIS A 27 -3.36 12.91 14.43
N ALA A 28 -2.36 12.03 14.39
CA ALA A 28 -0.99 12.37 14.80
C ALA A 28 -0.32 13.26 13.75
N THR A 29 0.49 14.19 14.22
CA THR A 29 1.44 14.93 13.38
C THR A 29 2.48 13.94 12.79
N LEU A 30 3.22 14.36 11.77
CA LEU A 30 4.30 13.54 11.22
C LEU A 30 5.33 13.15 12.30
N ALA A 31 5.70 14.08 13.16
CA ALA A 31 6.67 13.83 14.23
C ALA A 31 6.15 12.82 15.27
N GLU A 32 4.90 12.96 15.71
CA GLU A 32 4.26 12.01 16.63
C GLU A 32 4.11 10.61 16.00
N ALA A 33 3.73 10.53 14.73
CA ALA A 33 3.63 9.23 14.02
C ALA A 33 5.00 8.52 13.93
N VAL A 34 6.06 9.29 13.64
CA VAL A 34 7.44 8.78 13.61
C VAL A 34 7.88 8.32 15.02
N GLU A 35 7.63 9.13 16.06
CA GLU A 35 7.97 8.80 17.45
C GLU A 35 7.31 7.49 17.90
N VAL A 36 5.99 7.33 17.68
CA VAL A 36 5.27 6.13 18.12
C VAL A 36 5.68 4.87 17.34
N ALA A 37 6.01 4.99 16.04
CA ALA A 37 6.52 3.88 15.23
C ALA A 37 7.90 3.42 15.74
N ALA A 38 8.82 4.37 15.98
CA ALA A 38 10.14 4.09 16.53
C ALA A 38 10.07 3.49 17.93
N ALA A 39 9.23 4.06 18.82
CA ALA A 39 9.03 3.55 20.18
C ALA A 39 8.43 2.13 20.20
N ALA A 40 7.63 1.76 19.20
CA ALA A 40 7.12 0.41 19.02
C ALA A 40 8.16 -0.57 18.44
N GLY A 41 9.39 -0.12 18.09
CA GLY A 41 10.47 -0.94 17.57
C GLY A 41 10.34 -1.27 16.08
N MET A 42 9.52 -0.57 15.33
CA MET A 42 9.35 -0.77 13.89
C MET A 42 10.55 -0.30 13.09
N GLY A 43 10.79 -0.88 11.90
CA GLY A 43 11.90 -0.51 11.03
C GLY A 43 11.58 0.60 10.02
N ALA A 44 10.30 0.93 9.82
CA ALA A 44 9.90 1.88 8.80
C ALA A 44 8.56 2.58 9.09
N ILE A 45 8.29 3.62 8.30
CA ILE A 45 7.02 4.35 8.27
C ILE A 45 6.63 4.65 6.82
N GLY A 46 5.37 4.43 6.45
CA GLY A 46 4.76 4.93 5.22
C GLY A 46 4.27 6.35 5.43
N LEU A 47 4.70 7.28 4.59
CA LEU A 47 4.34 8.70 4.71
C LEU A 47 3.18 9.07 3.79
N TRP A 48 2.44 10.12 4.19
CA TRP A 48 1.41 10.74 3.38
C TRP A 48 1.83 12.14 2.93
N ARG A 49 1.58 12.47 1.67
CA ARG A 49 2.01 13.72 1.04
C ARG A 49 1.51 14.98 1.73
N ASP A 50 0.25 14.99 2.19
CA ASP A 50 -0.33 16.11 2.94
C ASP A 50 0.46 16.39 4.21
N ARG A 51 0.82 15.37 4.98
CA ARG A 51 1.64 15.49 6.19
C ARG A 51 3.08 15.91 5.90
N VAL A 52 3.66 15.41 4.81
CA VAL A 52 4.97 15.86 4.33
C VAL A 52 4.92 17.33 3.93
N GLN A 53 3.87 17.76 3.23
CA GLN A 53 3.70 19.15 2.80
C GLN A 53 3.49 20.12 3.97
N GLU A 54 2.81 19.71 5.03
CA GLU A 54 2.63 20.51 6.26
C GLU A 54 3.95 20.91 6.91
N VAL A 55 4.94 20.03 6.90
CA VAL A 55 6.22 20.24 7.59
C VAL A 55 7.38 20.59 6.65
N GLY A 56 7.23 20.34 5.36
CA GLY A 56 8.26 20.45 4.33
C GLY A 56 9.08 19.17 4.19
N THR A 57 9.41 18.83 2.95
CA THR A 57 10.00 17.54 2.56
C THR A 57 11.34 17.25 3.24
N GLU A 58 12.25 18.24 3.29
CA GLU A 58 13.55 18.10 3.94
C GLU A 58 13.42 17.82 5.45
N LYS A 59 12.49 18.52 6.11
CA LYS A 59 12.24 18.31 7.53
C LYS A 59 11.61 16.94 7.78
N ALA A 60 10.68 16.50 6.94
CA ALA A 60 10.07 15.16 7.03
C ALA A 60 11.15 14.07 6.93
N ALA A 61 12.02 14.14 5.91
CA ALA A 61 13.14 13.20 5.72
C ALA A 61 14.06 13.16 6.95
N ARG A 62 14.44 14.33 7.48
CA ARG A 62 15.31 14.42 8.65
C ARG A 62 14.68 13.82 9.90
N VAL A 63 13.41 14.13 10.19
CA VAL A 63 12.70 13.59 11.37
C VAL A 63 12.64 12.06 11.33
N VAL A 64 12.37 11.46 10.16
CA VAL A 64 12.34 9.99 10.00
C VAL A 64 13.73 9.40 10.21
N ALA A 65 14.77 10.00 9.61
CA ALA A 65 16.15 9.51 9.71
C ALA A 65 16.70 9.61 11.14
N GLU A 66 16.44 10.73 11.85
CA GLU A 66 16.85 10.94 13.26
C GLU A 66 16.21 9.91 14.20
N ALA A 67 15.01 9.44 13.90
CA ALA A 67 14.34 8.36 14.64
C ALA A 67 14.86 6.96 14.30
N GLY A 68 15.80 6.82 13.35
CA GLY A 68 16.34 5.55 12.91
C GLY A 68 15.38 4.74 12.02
N LEU A 69 14.30 5.33 11.52
CA LEU A 69 13.35 4.70 10.63
C LEU A 69 13.73 4.91 9.15
N ARG A 70 13.18 4.01 8.30
CA ARG A 70 13.18 4.20 6.85
C ARG A 70 11.79 4.60 6.36
N VAL A 71 11.70 5.29 5.24
CA VAL A 71 10.41 5.55 4.57
C VAL A 71 10.09 4.36 3.67
N SER A 72 9.04 3.58 4.01
CA SER A 72 8.62 2.41 3.24
C SER A 72 7.93 2.79 1.93
N SER A 73 7.10 3.82 1.95
CA SER A 73 6.36 4.34 0.80
C SER A 73 6.00 5.81 1.00
N LEU A 74 5.65 6.49 -0.10
CA LEU A 74 4.94 7.75 -0.06
C LEU A 74 3.55 7.57 -0.66
N CYS A 75 2.51 7.84 0.09
CA CYS A 75 1.13 7.89 -0.36
C CYS A 75 0.73 9.37 -0.53
N ARG A 76 0.06 9.76 -1.56
CA ARG A 76 -0.21 9.03 -2.78
C ARG A 76 -0.05 9.93 -3.99
N GLY A 77 0.33 9.35 -5.10
CA GLY A 77 0.13 9.90 -6.43
C GLY A 77 -1.13 9.29 -7.09
N GLY A 78 -1.25 9.46 -8.39
CA GLY A 78 -2.32 8.86 -9.19
C GLY A 78 -3.34 9.86 -9.72
N PHE A 79 -4.64 9.48 -9.72
CA PHE A 79 -5.76 10.24 -10.30
C PHE A 79 -5.56 10.54 -11.81
N LEU A 80 -5.21 9.49 -12.56
CA LEU A 80 -4.74 9.56 -13.95
C LEU A 80 -5.86 9.38 -14.98
N THR A 81 -7.13 9.39 -14.56
CA THR A 81 -8.29 9.05 -15.41
C THR A 81 -8.93 10.25 -16.11
N ALA A 82 -8.45 11.48 -15.88
CA ALA A 82 -8.97 12.68 -16.50
C ALA A 82 -9.09 12.55 -18.02
N ALA A 83 -10.19 13.07 -18.59
CA ALA A 83 -10.50 12.97 -20.01
C ALA A 83 -10.25 14.28 -20.79
N ASP A 84 -10.19 15.41 -20.07
CA ASP A 84 -9.94 16.72 -20.66
C ASP A 84 -8.50 17.20 -20.46
N ASP A 85 -8.02 18.08 -21.33
CA ASP A 85 -6.65 18.55 -21.35
C ASP A 85 -6.22 19.23 -20.03
N ALA A 86 -7.10 19.96 -19.39
CA ALA A 86 -6.81 20.67 -18.14
C ALA A 86 -6.61 19.69 -17.00
N GLY A 87 -7.49 18.69 -16.88
CA GLY A 87 -7.36 17.62 -15.88
C GLY A 87 -6.14 16.73 -16.11
N ILE A 88 -5.82 16.46 -17.38
CA ILE A 88 -4.61 15.73 -17.76
C ILE A 88 -3.35 16.49 -17.31
N ALA A 89 -3.25 17.79 -17.66
CA ALA A 89 -2.10 18.61 -17.28
C ALA A 89 -1.95 18.69 -15.76
N ALA A 90 -3.05 18.92 -15.03
CA ALA A 90 -3.05 18.99 -13.57
C ALA A 90 -2.59 17.67 -12.92
N ALA A 91 -3.07 16.52 -13.43
CA ALA A 91 -2.68 15.20 -12.93
C ALA A 91 -1.19 14.94 -13.16
N LEU A 92 -0.67 15.22 -14.36
CA LEU A 92 0.75 15.04 -14.66
C LEU A 92 1.64 15.94 -13.79
N ASP A 93 1.27 17.21 -13.62
CA ASP A 93 2.01 18.14 -12.77
C ASP A 93 2.02 17.73 -11.29
N ASP A 94 0.88 17.25 -10.78
CA ASP A 94 0.83 16.77 -9.39
C ASP A 94 1.67 15.51 -9.18
N ASN A 95 1.65 14.58 -10.15
CA ASN A 95 2.44 13.36 -10.05
C ASN A 95 3.94 13.60 -10.23
N ARG A 96 4.38 14.58 -11.05
CA ARG A 96 5.79 14.99 -11.09
C ARG A 96 6.25 15.50 -9.73
N ARG A 97 5.47 16.38 -9.09
CA ARG A 97 5.76 16.82 -7.71
C ARG A 97 5.77 15.66 -6.71
N ALA A 98 4.88 14.67 -6.87
CA ALA A 98 4.87 13.49 -6.00
C ALA A 98 6.13 12.63 -6.16
N ILE A 99 6.64 12.48 -7.38
CA ILE A 99 7.90 11.78 -7.68
C ILE A 99 9.07 12.50 -7.00
N GLU A 100 9.17 13.83 -7.17
CA GLU A 100 10.20 14.66 -6.53
C GLU A 100 10.14 14.54 -4.99
N GLN A 101 8.94 14.57 -4.42
CA GLN A 101 8.72 14.40 -2.98
C GLN A 101 9.15 13.01 -2.49
N ALA A 102 8.83 11.94 -3.23
CA ALA A 102 9.23 10.58 -2.89
C ALA A 102 10.75 10.44 -2.84
N ALA A 103 11.44 10.92 -3.87
CA ALA A 103 12.90 10.95 -3.92
C ALA A 103 13.49 11.74 -2.73
N ALA A 104 12.94 12.91 -2.44
CA ALA A 104 13.46 13.81 -1.40
C ALA A 104 13.20 13.31 0.02
N VAL A 105 12.12 12.54 0.29
CA VAL A 105 11.92 11.87 1.59
C VAL A 105 12.70 10.56 1.72
N GLY A 106 13.40 10.14 0.67
CA GLY A 106 14.28 8.98 0.69
C GLY A 106 13.58 7.64 0.45
N THR A 107 12.38 7.63 -0.15
CA THR A 107 11.74 6.40 -0.60
C THR A 107 11.81 6.26 -2.13
N ARG A 108 11.85 5.01 -2.58
CA ARG A 108 11.72 4.68 -4.00
C ARG A 108 10.27 4.38 -4.40
N GLU A 109 9.39 4.18 -3.45
CA GLU A 109 8.05 3.65 -3.68
C GLU A 109 7.00 4.76 -3.55
N LEU A 110 6.46 5.23 -4.69
CA LEU A 110 5.32 6.15 -4.76
C LEU A 110 4.05 5.36 -5.09
N VAL A 111 3.17 5.19 -4.13
CA VAL A 111 1.90 4.47 -4.31
C VAL A 111 0.93 5.32 -5.12
N LEU A 112 0.34 4.72 -6.15
CA LEU A 112 -0.60 5.36 -7.08
C LEU A 112 -2.01 4.78 -6.93
N VAL A 113 -2.92 5.58 -6.40
CA VAL A 113 -4.36 5.38 -6.55
C VAL A 113 -4.75 5.95 -7.92
N VAL A 114 -4.97 5.09 -8.91
CA VAL A 114 -5.03 5.51 -10.32
C VAL A 114 -6.21 6.41 -10.69
N GLY A 115 -7.20 6.54 -9.82
CA GLY A 115 -8.41 7.34 -10.02
C GLY A 115 -9.61 6.50 -10.45
N GLY A 116 -10.80 6.97 -10.07
CA GLY A 116 -12.09 6.42 -10.51
C GLY A 116 -12.50 6.93 -11.89
N LEU A 117 -13.77 6.74 -12.22
CA LEU A 117 -14.34 7.21 -13.48
C LEU A 117 -14.44 8.76 -13.50
N PRO A 118 -14.16 9.42 -14.62
CA PRO A 118 -14.35 10.88 -14.76
C PRO A 118 -15.76 11.36 -14.49
N ALA A 119 -16.75 10.45 -14.62
CA ALA A 119 -18.16 10.74 -14.35
C ALA A 119 -18.46 11.08 -12.88
N VAL A 120 -17.57 10.78 -11.94
CA VAL A 120 -17.86 10.91 -10.50
C VAL A 120 -17.50 12.30 -9.99
N SER A 121 -18.34 12.88 -9.13
CA SER A 121 -18.11 14.21 -8.53
C SER A 121 -17.02 14.22 -7.47
N GLY A 122 -16.76 13.07 -6.83
CA GLY A 122 -15.76 12.89 -5.77
C GLY A 122 -15.96 11.57 -5.04
N PHE A 123 -15.08 11.28 -4.08
CA PHE A 123 -15.14 10.03 -3.32
C PHE A 123 -16.48 9.85 -2.60
N GLY A 124 -17.12 8.71 -2.85
CA GLY A 124 -18.42 8.38 -2.27
C GLY A 124 -19.58 9.24 -2.79
N GLN A 125 -19.38 10.04 -3.83
CA GLN A 125 -20.40 10.89 -4.42
C GLN A 125 -20.98 10.26 -5.70
N GLY A 126 -22.17 10.73 -6.07
CA GLY A 126 -22.84 10.31 -7.30
C GLY A 126 -22.21 10.89 -8.57
N PRO A 127 -22.76 10.55 -9.74
CA PRO A 127 -22.28 11.07 -11.02
C PRO A 127 -22.38 12.60 -11.09
N ARG A 128 -21.44 13.23 -11.79
CA ARG A 128 -21.53 14.65 -12.14
C ARG A 128 -22.76 14.88 -13.02
N PRO A 129 -23.47 16.00 -12.84
CA PRO A 129 -24.65 16.33 -13.67
C PRO A 129 -24.34 16.43 -15.17
N ASP A 130 -23.12 16.84 -15.52
CA ASP A 130 -22.61 17.03 -16.87
C ASP A 130 -21.85 15.82 -17.44
N ALA A 131 -21.82 14.68 -16.71
CA ALA A 131 -21.10 13.49 -17.13
C ALA A 131 -21.69 12.89 -18.43
N GLY A 132 -20.82 12.77 -19.44
CA GLY A 132 -21.14 12.13 -20.71
C GLY A 132 -21.01 10.59 -20.66
N PRO A 133 -21.48 9.88 -21.71
CA PRO A 133 -21.34 8.42 -21.79
C PRO A 133 -19.87 7.94 -21.70
N GLY A 134 -18.93 8.66 -22.31
CA GLY A 134 -17.49 8.31 -22.30
C GLY A 134 -16.85 8.44 -20.92
N ASP A 135 -17.42 9.26 -20.03
CA ASP A 135 -16.93 9.43 -18.66
C ASP A 135 -17.25 8.23 -17.76
N ARG A 136 -18.11 7.31 -18.21
CA ARG A 136 -18.48 6.07 -17.51
C ARG A 136 -17.80 4.84 -18.08
N ASP A 137 -16.97 5.01 -19.10
CA ASP A 137 -16.24 3.90 -19.74
C ASP A 137 -15.01 3.53 -18.94
N VAL A 138 -15.07 2.42 -18.23
CA VAL A 138 -13.96 1.91 -17.40
C VAL A 138 -12.77 1.43 -18.25
N VAL A 139 -13.02 0.93 -19.47
CA VAL A 139 -11.94 0.48 -20.36
C VAL A 139 -11.18 1.68 -20.88
N ALA A 140 -11.89 2.72 -21.34
CA ALA A 140 -11.26 3.96 -21.74
C ALA A 140 -10.51 4.65 -20.58
N ALA A 141 -11.05 4.58 -19.34
CA ALA A 141 -10.37 5.12 -18.16
C ALA A 141 -9.04 4.39 -17.88
N ARG A 142 -9.00 3.06 -18.00
CA ARG A 142 -7.74 2.27 -17.91
C ARG A 142 -6.74 2.63 -19.01
N GLY A 143 -7.21 2.84 -20.24
CA GLY A 143 -6.36 3.33 -21.33
C GLY A 143 -5.71 4.66 -21.01
N ARG A 144 -6.48 5.61 -20.44
CA ARG A 144 -5.94 6.90 -19.99
C ARG A 144 -4.87 6.74 -18.90
N VAL A 145 -5.05 5.80 -17.97
CA VAL A 145 -4.01 5.49 -16.96
C VAL A 145 -2.73 5.01 -17.65
N ALA A 146 -2.82 4.10 -18.63
CA ALA A 146 -1.65 3.62 -19.40
C ALA A 146 -0.89 4.76 -20.09
N ASP A 147 -1.63 5.67 -20.75
CA ASP A 147 -1.02 6.84 -21.41
C ASP A 147 -0.27 7.74 -20.42
N ARG A 148 -0.89 8.01 -19.25
CA ARG A 148 -0.25 8.86 -18.22
C ARG A 148 0.94 8.19 -17.53
N LEU A 149 0.91 6.88 -17.39
CA LEU A 149 2.09 6.12 -16.91
C LEU A 149 3.26 6.26 -17.90
N ALA A 150 2.98 6.22 -19.22
CA ALA A 150 4.00 6.42 -20.23
C ALA A 150 4.63 7.84 -20.16
N ASP A 151 3.83 8.86 -19.84
CA ASP A 151 4.30 10.24 -19.63
C ASP A 151 5.15 10.39 -18.35
N LEU A 152 4.83 9.64 -17.29
CA LEU A 152 5.45 9.78 -15.97
C LEU A 152 6.66 8.84 -15.77
N ALA A 153 6.70 7.70 -16.44
CA ALA A 153 7.73 6.69 -16.25
C ALA A 153 9.16 7.23 -16.49
N PRO A 154 9.44 8.05 -17.52
CA PRO A 154 10.78 8.65 -17.69
C PRO A 154 11.18 9.54 -16.52
N VAL A 155 10.25 10.33 -15.97
CA VAL A 155 10.50 11.22 -14.82
C VAL A 155 10.78 10.39 -13.58
N ALA A 156 9.99 9.35 -13.34
CA ALA A 156 10.19 8.43 -12.20
C ALA A 156 11.56 7.74 -12.29
N ALA A 157 11.95 7.27 -13.47
CA ALA A 157 13.26 6.66 -13.70
C ALA A 157 14.42 7.63 -13.42
N GLU A 158 14.32 8.89 -13.86
CA GLU A 158 15.32 9.92 -13.60
C GLU A 158 15.54 10.17 -12.10
N HIS A 159 14.46 10.16 -11.33
CA HIS A 159 14.51 10.36 -9.87
C HIS A 159 14.77 9.06 -9.08
N GLY A 160 14.89 7.91 -9.73
CA GLY A 160 15.08 6.62 -9.09
C GLY A 160 13.86 6.18 -8.28
N VAL A 161 12.68 6.70 -8.59
CA VAL A 161 11.39 6.39 -7.97
C VAL A 161 10.66 5.34 -8.78
N ARG A 162 9.95 4.43 -8.11
CA ARG A 162 9.06 3.45 -8.72
C ARG A 162 7.62 3.89 -8.55
N LEU A 163 6.87 3.94 -9.63
CA LEU A 163 5.43 4.16 -9.64
C LEU A 163 4.75 2.85 -9.26
N VAL A 164 4.12 2.80 -8.10
CA VAL A 164 3.56 1.57 -7.53
C VAL A 164 2.05 1.58 -7.72
N LEU A 165 1.57 0.77 -8.66
CA LEU A 165 0.14 0.67 -8.95
C LEU A 165 -0.58 -0.06 -7.81
N GLU A 166 -1.63 0.55 -7.29
CA GLU A 166 -2.51 -0.02 -6.28
C GLU A 166 -3.84 -0.45 -6.92
N PRO A 167 -4.06 -1.77 -7.12
CA PRO A 167 -5.39 -2.27 -7.43
C PRO A 167 -6.29 -2.12 -6.21
N MET A 168 -7.48 -1.54 -6.40
CA MET A 168 -8.44 -1.30 -5.34
C MET A 168 -9.61 -2.27 -5.44
N HIS A 169 -10.21 -2.64 -4.30
CA HIS A 169 -11.39 -3.51 -4.28
C HIS A 169 -12.45 -3.01 -5.27
N PRO A 170 -13.16 -3.90 -6.00
CA PRO A 170 -14.14 -3.53 -7.02
C PRO A 170 -15.23 -2.53 -6.56
N LEU A 171 -15.52 -2.46 -5.27
CA LEU A 171 -16.40 -1.45 -4.69
C LEU A 171 -15.96 -0.01 -5.02
N PHE A 172 -14.68 0.20 -5.29
CA PHE A 172 -14.08 1.52 -5.53
C PHE A 172 -13.85 1.82 -7.00
N ALA A 173 -14.27 0.94 -7.93
CA ALA A 173 -14.00 1.12 -9.35
C ALA A 173 -14.58 2.40 -9.94
N ALA A 174 -15.71 2.87 -9.40
CA ALA A 174 -16.33 4.10 -9.88
C ALA A 174 -15.65 5.37 -9.37
N ASP A 175 -15.24 5.42 -8.10
CA ASP A 175 -14.89 6.69 -7.45
C ASP A 175 -13.42 6.82 -7.02
N ARG A 176 -12.64 5.72 -6.96
CA ARG A 176 -11.26 5.77 -6.46
C ARG A 176 -10.23 5.08 -7.36
N GLY A 177 -10.52 3.87 -7.88
CA GLY A 177 -9.54 3.11 -8.63
C GLY A 177 -10.15 2.19 -9.67
N VAL A 178 -9.91 2.47 -10.96
CA VAL A 178 -10.40 1.63 -12.08
C VAL A 178 -9.64 0.31 -12.24
N LEU A 179 -8.55 0.09 -11.50
CA LEU A 179 -7.87 -1.21 -11.39
C LEU A 179 -8.43 -1.96 -10.19
N SER A 180 -8.85 -3.21 -10.38
CA SER A 180 -9.51 -3.98 -9.32
C SER A 180 -8.85 -5.31 -8.99
N THR A 181 -7.91 -5.80 -9.82
CA THR A 181 -7.14 -7.01 -9.57
C THR A 181 -5.65 -6.75 -9.73
N LEU A 182 -4.83 -7.58 -9.09
CA LEU A 182 -3.38 -7.49 -9.21
C LEU A 182 -2.93 -7.72 -10.66
N ASP A 183 -3.56 -8.64 -11.38
CA ASP A 183 -3.26 -8.91 -12.80
C ASP A 183 -3.54 -7.69 -13.69
N GLN A 184 -4.63 -6.96 -13.46
CA GLN A 184 -4.89 -5.71 -14.20
C GLN A 184 -3.79 -4.67 -13.99
N ALA A 185 -3.24 -4.59 -12.78
CA ALA A 185 -2.11 -3.69 -12.49
C ALA A 185 -0.82 -4.18 -13.15
N LEU A 186 -0.58 -5.49 -13.17
CA LEU A 186 0.58 -6.11 -13.85
C LEU A 186 0.53 -5.90 -15.36
N ASP A 187 -0.64 -6.08 -15.99
CA ASP A 187 -0.82 -5.84 -17.43
C ASP A 187 -0.51 -4.38 -17.80
N LEU A 188 -0.90 -3.43 -16.95
CA LEU A 188 -0.55 -2.02 -17.15
C LEU A 188 0.94 -1.73 -16.90
N ALA A 189 1.58 -2.48 -16.01
CA ALA A 189 3.00 -2.35 -15.70
C ALA A 189 3.91 -2.97 -16.76
N ASP A 190 3.41 -3.95 -17.54
CA ASP A 190 4.16 -4.79 -18.47
C ASP A 190 5.05 -4.01 -19.47
N PRO A 191 4.59 -2.89 -20.09
CA PRO A 191 5.41 -2.10 -21.02
C PRO A 191 6.63 -1.42 -20.38
N PHE A 192 6.72 -1.36 -19.04
CA PHE A 192 7.73 -0.61 -18.32
C PHE A 192 8.73 -1.52 -17.59
N PRO A 193 10.00 -1.08 -17.39
CA PRO A 193 10.92 -1.80 -16.53
C PRO A 193 10.38 -1.95 -15.10
N ALA A 194 10.58 -3.11 -14.48
CA ALA A 194 10.06 -3.42 -13.14
C ALA A 194 10.58 -2.48 -12.03
N HIS A 195 11.74 -1.85 -12.25
CA HIS A 195 12.27 -0.85 -11.31
C HIS A 195 11.66 0.54 -11.48
N VAL A 196 10.85 0.76 -12.53
CA VAL A 196 10.14 2.02 -12.82
C VAL A 196 8.66 1.91 -12.50
N VAL A 197 8.01 0.78 -12.87
CA VAL A 197 6.60 0.53 -12.55
C VAL A 197 6.48 -0.81 -11.85
N GLY A 198 5.90 -0.80 -10.68
CA GLY A 198 5.63 -1.99 -9.87
C GLY A 198 4.19 -1.98 -9.35
N VAL A 199 3.90 -2.93 -8.48
CA VAL A 199 2.58 -3.11 -7.89
C VAL A 199 2.69 -3.25 -6.37
N VAL A 200 1.66 -2.84 -5.65
CA VAL A 200 1.48 -3.16 -4.24
C VAL A 200 0.46 -4.27 -4.09
N VAL A 201 0.75 -5.22 -3.22
CA VAL A 201 -0.22 -6.20 -2.73
C VAL A 201 -0.83 -5.62 -1.45
N ASP A 202 -2.00 -4.97 -1.55
CA ASP A 202 -2.76 -4.51 -0.38
C ASP A 202 -3.85 -5.53 -0.07
N THR A 203 -3.74 -6.17 1.09
CA THR A 203 -4.68 -7.22 1.50
C THR A 203 -6.12 -6.74 1.54
N TYR A 204 -6.38 -5.48 1.93
CA TYR A 204 -7.74 -4.93 1.95
C TYR A 204 -8.41 -4.95 0.58
N HIS A 205 -7.62 -4.73 -0.44
CA HIS A 205 -8.14 -4.55 -1.79
C HIS A 205 -8.19 -5.84 -2.61
N VAL A 206 -7.31 -6.82 -2.33
CA VAL A 206 -7.17 -8.00 -3.20
C VAL A 206 -7.46 -9.35 -2.54
N TRP A 207 -7.76 -9.40 -1.23
CA TRP A 207 -7.95 -10.67 -0.50
C TRP A 207 -9.06 -11.57 -1.06
N TRP A 208 -10.04 -10.99 -1.71
CA TRP A 208 -11.23 -11.64 -2.29
C TRP A 208 -10.95 -12.27 -3.67
N ASP A 209 -9.86 -11.89 -4.32
CA ASP A 209 -9.56 -12.29 -5.70
C ASP A 209 -9.16 -13.78 -5.74
N PRO A 210 -9.93 -14.65 -6.46
CA PRO A 210 -9.61 -16.07 -6.57
C PRO A 210 -8.29 -16.34 -7.29
N GLU A 211 -7.80 -15.41 -8.12
CA GLU A 211 -6.55 -15.54 -8.87
C GLU A 211 -5.37 -14.86 -8.15
N LEU A 212 -5.55 -14.42 -6.90
CA LEU A 212 -4.52 -13.65 -6.18
C LEU A 212 -3.19 -14.41 -6.06
N ARG A 213 -3.23 -15.73 -5.83
CA ARG A 213 -2.02 -16.54 -5.70
C ARG A 213 -1.18 -16.52 -6.96
N GLU A 214 -1.82 -16.72 -8.09
CA GLU A 214 -1.21 -16.73 -9.41
C GLU A 214 -0.67 -15.36 -9.79
N ALA A 215 -1.43 -14.31 -9.51
CA ALA A 215 -1.03 -12.92 -9.73
C ALA A 215 0.18 -12.51 -8.86
N VAL A 216 0.22 -12.92 -7.58
CA VAL A 216 1.39 -12.69 -6.70
C VAL A 216 2.61 -13.45 -7.22
N ALA A 217 2.45 -14.70 -7.67
CA ALA A 217 3.55 -15.48 -8.24
C ALA A 217 4.09 -14.83 -9.53
N ARG A 218 3.22 -14.34 -10.41
CA ARG A 218 3.58 -13.56 -11.61
C ARG A 218 4.35 -12.28 -11.22
N ALA A 219 3.82 -11.50 -10.29
CA ALA A 219 4.46 -10.27 -9.82
C ALA A 219 5.88 -10.52 -9.28
N GLY A 220 6.08 -11.66 -8.58
CA GLY A 220 7.39 -12.08 -8.09
C GLY A 220 8.34 -12.47 -9.21
N GLN A 221 7.89 -13.26 -10.19
CA GLN A 221 8.69 -13.66 -11.36
C GLN A 221 9.15 -12.45 -12.18
N GLU A 222 8.29 -11.43 -12.31
CA GLU A 222 8.58 -10.19 -13.00
C GLU A 222 9.39 -9.18 -12.15
N GLY A 223 9.63 -9.46 -10.85
CA GLY A 223 10.31 -8.54 -9.92
C GLY A 223 9.53 -7.25 -9.63
N ARG A 224 8.19 -7.28 -9.76
CA ARG A 224 7.32 -6.09 -9.68
C ARG A 224 6.70 -5.84 -8.33
N ILE A 225 6.79 -6.75 -7.35
CA ILE A 225 6.24 -6.48 -6.00
C ILE A 225 7.06 -5.36 -5.36
N ALA A 226 6.45 -4.18 -5.26
CA ALA A 226 7.05 -2.96 -4.73
C ALA A 226 6.62 -2.67 -3.29
N GLY A 227 5.47 -3.19 -2.88
CA GLY A 227 4.93 -3.03 -1.54
C GLY A 227 4.06 -4.22 -1.12
N TYR A 228 3.98 -4.44 0.19
CA TYR A 228 3.02 -5.34 0.80
C TYR A 228 2.33 -4.60 1.93
N GLN A 229 1.07 -4.20 1.69
CA GLN A 229 0.25 -3.49 2.65
C GLN A 229 -0.75 -4.44 3.30
N VAL A 230 -0.91 -4.31 4.62
CA VAL A 230 -1.71 -5.23 5.42
C VAL A 230 -2.68 -4.48 6.32
N CYS A 231 -3.93 -4.82 6.22
CA CYS A 231 -4.97 -4.57 7.21
C CYS A 231 -6.11 -5.53 6.95
N ASP A 232 -6.99 -5.70 7.94
CA ASP A 232 -8.09 -6.64 7.81
C ASP A 232 -9.33 -6.01 7.20
N TRP A 233 -10.18 -6.87 6.63
CA TRP A 233 -11.53 -6.55 6.16
C TRP A 233 -12.51 -6.88 7.27
N VAL A 234 -13.17 -5.86 7.84
CA VAL A 234 -14.09 -6.05 8.96
C VAL A 234 -15.54 -5.74 8.59
N LEU A 235 -16.46 -6.38 9.28
CA LEU A 235 -17.91 -6.23 9.12
C LEU A 235 -18.56 -5.75 10.43
N PRO A 236 -19.71 -5.02 10.35
CA PRO A 236 -20.38 -4.55 9.12
C PRO A 236 -19.59 -3.47 8.40
N LEU A 237 -19.79 -3.35 7.07
CA LEU A 237 -19.14 -2.28 6.33
C LEU A 237 -19.62 -0.91 6.82
N ALA A 238 -18.69 0.03 6.93
CA ALA A 238 -18.99 1.44 7.15
C ALA A 238 -19.76 2.04 5.97
N ALA A 239 -20.37 3.20 6.15
CA ALA A 239 -21.07 3.93 5.08
C ALA A 239 -20.11 4.25 3.92
N ASP A 240 -18.87 4.64 4.21
CA ASP A 240 -17.76 4.55 3.26
C ASP A 240 -16.99 3.25 3.51
N PRO A 241 -17.06 2.27 2.59
CA PRO A 241 -16.39 0.99 2.78
C PRO A 241 -14.88 1.11 3.03
N LEU A 242 -14.23 2.18 2.58
CA LEU A 242 -12.80 2.39 2.83
C LEU A 242 -12.47 2.42 4.34
N HIS A 243 -13.43 2.84 5.18
CA HIS A 243 -13.30 2.88 6.64
C HIS A 243 -13.64 1.56 7.34
N SER A 244 -13.74 0.46 6.58
CA SER A 244 -13.99 -0.88 7.12
C SER A 244 -12.72 -1.71 7.26
N ARG A 245 -11.57 -1.05 7.40
CA ARG A 245 -10.29 -1.70 7.69
C ARG A 245 -10.17 -1.97 9.20
N GLY A 246 -9.50 -3.07 9.57
CA GLY A 246 -9.21 -3.44 10.96
C GLY A 246 -7.75 -3.77 11.16
N HIS A 247 -7.35 -3.95 12.43
CA HIS A 247 -6.03 -4.51 12.68
C HIS A 247 -5.93 -5.93 12.12
N VAL A 248 -4.73 -6.30 11.70
CA VAL A 248 -4.43 -7.66 11.21
C VAL A 248 -4.94 -8.71 12.21
N GLY A 249 -5.81 -9.61 11.75
CA GLY A 249 -6.45 -10.65 12.55
C GLY A 249 -7.77 -10.28 13.20
N ASP A 250 -8.35 -9.12 12.89
CA ASP A 250 -9.66 -8.72 13.42
C ASP A 250 -10.83 -9.12 12.50
N GLY A 251 -10.56 -9.54 11.27
CA GLY A 251 -11.58 -9.80 10.25
C GLY A 251 -11.40 -11.11 9.49
N TYR A 252 -11.39 -11.05 8.17
CA TYR A 252 -11.56 -12.20 7.30
C TYR A 252 -10.36 -12.55 6.42
N VAL A 253 -9.30 -11.73 6.43
CA VAL A 253 -8.10 -11.98 5.61
C VAL A 253 -7.26 -13.11 6.17
N ASP A 254 -6.93 -14.12 5.35
CA ASP A 254 -5.99 -15.19 5.72
C ASP A 254 -4.54 -14.71 5.55
N PHE A 255 -4.06 -13.93 6.54
CA PHE A 255 -2.71 -13.37 6.53
C PHE A 255 -1.60 -14.41 6.42
N PRO A 256 -1.64 -15.56 7.16
CA PRO A 256 -0.61 -16.57 7.02
C PRO A 256 -0.47 -17.09 5.59
N THR A 257 -1.57 -17.26 4.88
CA THR A 257 -1.57 -17.76 3.49
C THR A 257 -1.09 -16.69 2.51
N VAL A 258 -1.66 -15.49 2.54
CA VAL A 258 -1.27 -14.40 1.62
C VAL A 258 0.19 -13.98 1.87
N THR A 259 0.61 -13.85 3.13
CA THR A 259 2.00 -13.49 3.47
C THR A 259 2.98 -14.54 2.96
N ARG A 260 2.64 -15.83 3.06
CA ARG A 260 3.48 -16.90 2.51
C ARG A 260 3.62 -16.78 0.99
N TRP A 261 2.54 -16.53 0.23
CA TRP A 261 2.61 -16.32 -1.23
C TRP A 261 3.54 -15.16 -1.57
N VAL A 262 3.41 -14.03 -0.86
CA VAL A 262 4.27 -12.84 -1.06
C VAL A 262 5.74 -13.15 -0.72
N ALA A 263 6.00 -13.92 0.33
CA ALA A 263 7.36 -14.35 0.69
C ALA A 263 7.94 -15.34 -0.34
N GLU A 264 7.16 -16.33 -0.77
CA GLU A 264 7.53 -17.29 -1.82
C GLU A 264 7.80 -16.61 -3.17
N ALA A 265 7.11 -15.50 -3.45
CA ALA A 265 7.35 -14.63 -4.61
C ALA A 265 8.63 -13.79 -4.51
N GLY A 266 9.39 -13.92 -3.41
CA GLY A 266 10.70 -13.28 -3.22
C GLY A 266 10.64 -11.85 -2.67
N TYR A 267 9.50 -11.37 -2.20
CA TYR A 267 9.42 -10.04 -1.61
C TYR A 267 10.14 -9.96 -0.27
N ALA A 268 11.15 -9.09 -0.19
CA ALA A 268 11.97 -8.85 1.00
C ALA A 268 11.84 -7.42 1.58
N GLY A 269 10.91 -6.62 1.06
CA GLY A 269 10.66 -5.25 1.51
C GLY A 269 9.89 -5.17 2.82
N PHE A 270 9.41 -3.98 3.14
CA PHE A 270 8.60 -3.72 4.34
C PHE A 270 7.19 -4.27 4.22
N VAL A 271 6.62 -4.66 5.35
CA VAL A 271 5.18 -4.94 5.49
C VAL A 271 4.56 -3.76 6.19
N GLU A 272 3.73 -3.04 5.48
CA GLU A 272 3.18 -1.76 5.90
C GLU A 272 1.72 -1.92 6.35
N THR A 273 1.40 -1.53 7.58
CA THR A 273 0.03 -1.55 8.09
C THR A 273 -0.66 -0.23 7.81
N GLU A 274 -1.72 -0.29 6.99
CA GLU A 274 -2.52 0.89 6.62
C GLU A 274 -3.98 0.70 6.98
N ILE A 275 -4.47 1.44 7.99
CA ILE A 275 -5.84 1.30 8.51
C ILE A 275 -6.60 2.63 8.41
N PHE A 276 -7.69 2.60 7.65
CA PHE A 276 -8.70 3.67 7.64
C PHE A 276 -9.90 3.17 8.45
N HIS A 277 -10.01 3.63 9.71
CA HIS A 277 -11.11 3.26 10.59
C HIS A 277 -11.28 4.28 11.71
N GLU A 278 -12.50 4.80 11.91
CA GLU A 278 -12.79 5.84 12.90
C GLU A 278 -12.38 5.45 14.33
N GLY A 279 -12.62 4.21 14.75
CA GLY A 279 -12.25 3.73 16.09
C GLY A 279 -10.73 3.62 16.27
N VAL A 280 -9.97 3.28 15.22
CA VAL A 280 -8.50 3.23 15.26
C VAL A 280 -7.94 4.64 15.32
N TRP A 281 -8.50 5.58 14.56
CA TRP A 281 -8.09 6.98 14.57
C TRP A 281 -8.39 7.70 15.88
N ALA A 282 -9.48 7.30 16.57
CA ALA A 282 -9.85 7.85 17.87
C ALA A 282 -9.00 7.29 19.04
N ALA A 283 -8.27 6.21 18.81
CA ALA A 283 -7.41 5.59 19.82
C ALA A 283 -6.10 6.38 20.01
N ASP A 284 -5.45 6.16 21.14
CA ASP A 284 -4.10 6.69 21.40
C ASP A 284 -3.10 6.18 20.35
N PRO A 285 -2.35 7.07 19.66
CA PRO A 285 -1.42 6.66 18.60
C PRO A 285 -0.35 5.68 19.06
N ALA A 286 0.16 5.81 20.30
CA ALA A 286 1.16 4.89 20.82
C ALA A 286 0.56 3.50 21.13
N ALA A 287 -0.69 3.44 21.59
CA ALA A 287 -1.40 2.18 21.77
C ALA A 287 -1.67 1.51 20.42
N THR A 288 -2.07 2.29 19.40
CA THR A 288 -2.27 1.81 18.04
C THR A 288 -0.99 1.23 17.45
N ALA A 289 0.15 1.94 17.56
CA ALA A 289 1.43 1.46 17.07
C ALA A 289 1.87 0.15 17.76
N ARG A 290 1.70 0.03 19.07
CA ARG A 290 1.96 -1.23 19.79
C ARG A 290 1.06 -2.37 19.31
N THR A 291 -0.23 -2.09 19.06
CA THR A 291 -1.16 -3.09 18.50
C THR A 291 -0.72 -3.56 17.12
N VAL A 292 -0.30 -2.64 16.25
CA VAL A 292 0.24 -2.98 14.92
C VAL A 292 1.46 -3.89 15.05
N ALA A 293 2.43 -3.55 15.90
CA ALA A 293 3.63 -4.37 16.12
C ALA A 293 3.30 -5.78 16.64
N ASP A 294 2.39 -5.86 17.61
CA ASP A 294 1.93 -7.15 18.17
C ASP A 294 1.21 -8.01 17.12
N ARG A 295 0.31 -7.42 16.32
CA ARG A 295 -0.42 -8.11 15.28
C ARG A 295 0.49 -8.57 14.13
N TYR A 296 1.45 -7.73 13.71
CA TYR A 296 2.48 -8.13 12.78
C TYR A 296 3.26 -9.35 13.29
N ALA A 297 3.73 -9.30 14.54
CA ALA A 297 4.49 -10.40 15.14
C ALA A 297 3.70 -11.72 15.21
N ARG A 298 2.38 -11.66 15.43
CA ARG A 298 1.53 -12.86 15.55
C ARG A 298 1.10 -13.44 14.22
N HIS A 299 0.71 -12.60 13.26
CA HIS A 299 -0.04 -13.04 12.07
C HIS A 299 0.78 -12.96 10.78
N VAL A 300 1.83 -12.13 10.74
CA VAL A 300 2.62 -11.87 9.53
C VAL A 300 4.02 -12.48 9.66
N LEU A 301 4.76 -12.12 10.69
CA LEU A 301 6.16 -12.52 10.86
C LEU A 301 6.41 -14.04 10.75
N PRO A 302 5.58 -14.94 11.33
CA PRO A 302 5.81 -16.38 11.20
C PRO A 302 5.80 -16.86 9.75
N ALA A 303 4.91 -16.30 8.89
CA ALA A 303 4.82 -16.67 7.48
C ALA A 303 5.97 -16.11 6.63
N LEU A 304 6.59 -14.99 7.04
CA LEU A 304 7.77 -14.43 6.39
C LEU A 304 9.05 -15.24 6.68
N THR A 305 9.11 -15.91 7.82
CA THR A 305 10.31 -16.61 8.31
C THR A 305 10.27 -18.13 8.10
N THR A 306 9.12 -18.69 7.77
CA THR A 306 9.00 -20.12 7.51
C THR A 306 9.60 -20.45 6.14
N PRO A 307 10.60 -21.37 6.05
CA PRO A 307 11.11 -21.83 4.77
C PRO A 307 9.98 -22.40 3.91
N ALA A 308 9.98 -22.07 2.61
CA ALA A 308 9.04 -22.67 1.67
C ALA A 308 9.11 -24.20 1.77
N ALA A 309 7.98 -24.86 1.97
CA ALA A 309 7.91 -26.31 1.90
C ALA A 309 8.38 -26.75 0.51
N PRO A 310 9.25 -27.79 0.41
CA PRO A 310 9.69 -28.26 -0.90
C PRO A 310 8.48 -28.62 -1.73
N THR A 311 8.33 -27.95 -2.88
CA THR A 311 7.28 -28.25 -3.85
C THR A 311 7.33 -29.73 -4.21
N ALA A 312 6.34 -30.49 -3.79
CA ALA A 312 6.15 -31.86 -4.25
C ALA A 312 6.06 -31.81 -5.79
N ARG A 313 7.10 -32.25 -6.48
CA ARG A 313 7.06 -32.45 -7.93
C ARG A 313 5.88 -33.38 -8.19
N ARG A 314 4.83 -32.86 -8.85
CA ARG A 314 3.80 -33.74 -9.40
C ARG A 314 4.54 -34.68 -10.38
N ALA A 315 4.60 -35.96 -10.02
CA ALA A 315 5.02 -36.98 -10.96
C ALA A 315 4.01 -37.00 -12.11
N SER A 316 4.52 -36.76 -13.32
CA SER A 316 3.80 -36.86 -14.58
C SER A 316 3.41 -38.31 -14.90
#